data_9a984ec0aad41baeca0b2e7ad41fc68d
#
_entry.id   9a984ec0aad41baeca0b2e7ad41fc68d
#
_cell.length_a   1.000
_cell.length_b   1.000
_cell.length_c   1.000
_cell.angle_alpha   90.00
_cell.angle_beta   90.00
_cell.angle_gamma   90.00
#
_symmetry.space_group_name_H-M   'P 1'
#
loop_
_entity.id
_entity.type
_entity.pdbx_description
1 polymer ?
#
loop_
_entity_poly.entity_id
_entity_poly.type
_entity_poly.pdbx_seq_one_letter_code
_entity_poly.pdbx_strand_id
1 'polypeptide(L)'
;MADVEVEQLTKRFGDFVAVDALSFGVQHGEVFGLLGPNGAGKSTLIRMLTTLVPPTSGQARIGGFDVVRQANDVRQRIGVIPQAMTSDMDLSARENMSIFAKLYGIPREKRKRMIPALLKAVDLEQWADKPVKMFSGGMRRRLEIARGLVHEPKIFFLDEPTTGLDPVSRVAVWEMLVRLKRERDLTILLTTHYMDEADKLCDRIAIIDHGKLVALDSPLKLKASIPGRNILEVSFSEVPANWVDTLRQLPEVAEVKPHDNVFRIASHNGPRTTVALMEAAREAGITIASLSVQSTTLDDVFVHYTGHQLRDALQSAPAYSSSFMYDRK
;
A
#
# COMPACT_ATOMS: atom_id res chain seq x y z
N MET A 1 19.00 -0.46 -13.00
CA MET A 1 18.59 0.88 -13.41
C MET A 1 17.21 1.10 -12.84
N ALA A 2 16.88 2.27 -12.32
CA ALA A 2 15.57 2.51 -11.76
C ALA A 2 14.53 2.70 -12.89
N ASP A 3 13.35 2.07 -12.72
CA ASP A 3 12.23 2.23 -13.65
C ASP A 3 11.38 3.47 -13.31
N VAL A 4 11.39 3.89 -12.02
CA VAL A 4 10.76 5.12 -11.55
C VAL A 4 11.80 5.92 -10.78
N GLU A 5 11.98 7.17 -11.16
CA GLU A 5 12.87 8.13 -10.49
C GLU A 5 12.06 9.36 -10.12
N VAL A 6 12.12 9.76 -8.86
CA VAL A 6 11.39 10.91 -8.30
C VAL A 6 12.39 11.78 -7.56
N GLU A 7 12.48 13.06 -7.91
CA GLU A 7 13.41 14.02 -7.35
C GLU A 7 12.68 15.29 -6.91
N GLN A 8 12.63 15.55 -5.61
CA GLN A 8 12.04 16.74 -4.99
C GLN A 8 10.63 17.07 -5.54
N LEU A 9 9.85 16.01 -5.83
CA LEU A 9 8.55 16.15 -6.49
C LEU A 9 7.54 16.79 -5.56
N THR A 10 6.92 17.89 -5.99
CA THR A 10 5.96 18.65 -5.17
C THR A 10 4.68 18.90 -5.94
N LYS A 11 3.54 18.80 -5.25
CA LYS A 11 2.24 19.22 -5.76
C LYS A 11 1.51 20.10 -4.77
N ARG A 12 1.14 21.29 -5.25
CA ARG A 12 0.29 22.23 -4.52
C ARG A 12 -1.04 22.43 -5.27
N PHE A 13 -2.10 22.61 -4.50
CA PHE A 13 -3.41 23.03 -4.96
C PHE A 13 -3.80 24.29 -4.14
N GLY A 14 -3.60 25.47 -4.73
CA GLY A 14 -3.63 26.71 -3.96
C GLY A 14 -2.61 26.67 -2.82
N ASP A 15 -3.07 26.92 -1.61
CA ASP A 15 -2.23 26.89 -0.39
C ASP A 15 -1.99 25.48 0.16
N PHE A 16 -2.76 24.48 -0.30
CA PHE A 16 -2.63 23.11 0.17
C PHE A 16 -1.49 22.37 -0.54
N VAL A 17 -0.55 21.83 0.24
CA VAL A 17 0.55 21.00 -0.25
C VAL A 17 0.15 19.54 -0.13
N ALA A 18 -0.22 18.92 -1.25
CA ALA A 18 -0.62 17.52 -1.29
C ALA A 18 0.57 16.54 -1.33
N VAL A 19 1.68 16.97 -1.94
CA VAL A 19 2.95 16.24 -2.02
C VAL A 19 4.07 17.24 -1.82
N ASP A 20 4.99 16.98 -0.88
CA ASP A 20 6.01 17.92 -0.42
C ASP A 20 7.42 17.31 -0.62
N ALA A 21 8.08 17.73 -1.70
CA ALA A 21 9.48 17.45 -2.01
C ALA A 21 9.88 15.96 -1.91
N LEU A 22 9.03 15.04 -2.39
CA LEU A 22 9.31 13.61 -2.35
C LEU A 22 10.48 13.24 -3.27
N SER A 23 11.39 12.37 -2.76
CA SER A 23 12.50 11.82 -3.53
C SER A 23 12.66 10.33 -3.22
N PHE A 24 12.56 9.49 -4.25
CA PHE A 24 12.79 8.04 -4.16
C PHE A 24 12.99 7.44 -5.55
N GLY A 25 13.49 6.19 -5.60
CA GLY A 25 13.61 5.42 -6.83
C GLY A 25 13.01 4.02 -6.66
N VAL A 26 12.39 3.49 -7.72
CA VAL A 26 11.89 2.12 -7.80
C VAL A 26 12.75 1.34 -8.80
N GLN A 27 13.29 0.21 -8.35
CA GLN A 27 14.16 -0.61 -9.17
C GLN A 27 13.36 -1.46 -10.16
N HIS A 28 14.03 -1.87 -11.25
CA HIS A 28 13.43 -2.79 -12.20
C HIS A 28 13.01 -4.11 -11.52
N GLY A 29 11.80 -4.59 -11.83
CA GLY A 29 11.25 -5.81 -11.27
C GLY A 29 10.86 -5.73 -9.77
N GLU A 30 10.87 -4.54 -9.17
CA GLU A 30 10.51 -4.32 -7.76
C GLU A 30 8.99 -4.19 -7.59
N VAL A 31 8.44 -4.65 -6.46
CA VAL A 31 7.14 -4.23 -5.94
C VAL A 31 7.37 -3.17 -4.90
N PHE A 32 7.00 -1.93 -5.22
CA PHE A 32 7.18 -0.77 -4.37
C PHE A 32 5.83 -0.30 -3.82
N GLY A 33 5.71 -0.27 -2.49
CA GLY A 33 4.51 0.17 -1.79
C GLY A 33 4.56 1.63 -1.36
N LEU A 34 3.49 2.37 -1.62
CA LEU A 34 3.23 3.68 -1.01
C LEU A 34 2.20 3.48 0.10
N LEU A 35 2.66 3.47 1.34
CA LEU A 35 1.84 3.23 2.53
C LEU A 35 1.52 4.56 3.23
N GLY A 36 0.30 4.73 3.69
CA GLY A 36 -0.11 5.91 4.44
C GLY A 36 -1.62 6.07 4.53
N PRO A 37 -2.13 6.98 5.38
CA PRO A 37 -3.56 7.21 5.55
C PRO A 37 -4.21 7.84 4.31
N ASN A 38 -5.54 7.92 4.33
CA ASN A 38 -6.29 8.68 3.33
C ASN A 38 -5.91 10.17 3.46
N GLY A 39 -5.69 10.83 2.34
CA GLY A 39 -5.22 12.21 2.32
C GLY A 39 -3.71 12.41 2.47
N ALA A 40 -2.92 11.36 2.69
CA ALA A 40 -1.45 11.46 2.78
C ALA A 40 -0.74 11.89 1.47
N GLY A 41 -1.46 12.00 0.35
CA GLY A 41 -0.89 12.40 -0.93
C GLY A 41 -0.62 11.26 -1.92
N LYS A 42 -0.85 9.99 -1.55
CA LYS A 42 -0.56 8.79 -2.37
C LYS A 42 -1.18 8.84 -3.77
N SER A 43 -2.50 9.03 -3.87
CA SER A 43 -3.19 9.09 -5.18
C SER A 43 -2.79 10.33 -5.99
N THR A 44 -2.45 11.46 -5.33
CA THR A 44 -1.89 12.63 -6.02
C THR A 44 -0.53 12.32 -6.63
N LEU A 45 0.33 11.62 -5.89
CA LEU A 45 1.62 11.15 -6.39
C LEU A 45 1.44 10.22 -7.60
N ILE A 46 0.57 9.20 -7.48
CA ILE A 46 0.24 8.32 -8.63
C ILE A 46 -0.21 9.13 -9.84
N ARG A 47 -1.11 10.11 -9.66
CA ARG A 47 -1.59 10.95 -10.78
C ARG A 47 -0.48 11.77 -11.43
N MET A 48 0.52 12.24 -10.68
CA MET A 48 1.68 12.91 -11.27
C MET A 48 2.55 11.95 -12.06
N LEU A 49 2.89 10.79 -11.47
CA LEU A 49 3.72 9.78 -12.12
C LEU A 49 3.06 9.19 -13.37
N THR A 50 1.73 9.05 -13.36
CA THR A 50 0.96 8.58 -14.52
C THR A 50 0.56 9.68 -15.50
N THR A 51 1.15 10.86 -15.37
CA THR A 51 0.96 12.01 -16.29
C THR A 51 -0.46 12.62 -16.31
N LEU A 52 -1.30 12.30 -15.34
CA LEU A 52 -2.68 12.85 -15.25
C LEU A 52 -2.70 14.27 -14.69
N VAL A 53 -1.73 14.61 -13.84
CA VAL A 53 -1.60 15.93 -13.22
C VAL A 53 -0.13 16.34 -13.26
N PRO A 54 0.22 17.55 -13.75
CA PRO A 54 1.60 18.00 -13.71
C PRO A 54 2.04 18.33 -12.29
N PRO A 55 3.30 18.08 -11.92
CA PRO A 55 3.88 18.55 -10.66
C PRO A 55 3.93 20.09 -10.63
N THR A 56 3.98 20.66 -9.44
CA THR A 56 4.23 22.10 -9.24
C THR A 56 5.71 22.41 -9.31
N SER A 57 6.56 21.52 -8.78
CA SER A 57 8.03 21.59 -8.86
C SER A 57 8.64 20.19 -8.70
N GLY A 58 9.96 20.10 -8.88
CA GLY A 58 10.68 18.82 -8.93
C GLY A 58 10.51 18.11 -10.26
N GLN A 59 11.01 16.90 -10.34
CA GLN A 59 10.95 16.10 -11.57
C GLN A 59 10.70 14.63 -11.26
N ALA A 60 10.13 13.92 -12.25
CA ALA A 60 10.01 12.47 -12.20
C ALA A 60 10.24 11.88 -13.58
N ARG A 61 10.85 10.69 -13.63
CA ARG A 61 11.05 9.90 -14.83
C ARG A 61 10.49 8.49 -14.66
N ILE A 62 9.85 8.01 -15.70
CA ILE A 62 9.27 6.66 -15.77
C ILE A 62 9.84 5.94 -16.98
N GLY A 63 10.55 4.83 -16.76
CA GLY A 63 11.24 4.11 -17.83
C GLY A 63 12.22 4.99 -18.62
N GLY A 64 12.85 5.96 -17.94
CA GLY A 64 13.78 6.94 -18.52
C GLY A 64 13.11 8.18 -19.13
N PHE A 65 11.76 8.28 -19.20
CA PHE A 65 11.02 9.39 -19.81
C PHE A 65 10.48 10.36 -18.77
N ASP A 66 10.65 11.68 -19.02
CA ASP A 66 10.12 12.74 -18.16
C ASP A 66 8.58 12.78 -18.22
N VAL A 67 7.93 12.77 -17.02
CA VAL A 67 6.47 12.68 -16.90
C VAL A 67 5.72 13.90 -17.44
N VAL A 68 6.39 15.04 -17.64
CA VAL A 68 5.79 16.28 -18.17
C VAL A 68 6.11 16.43 -19.66
N ARG A 69 7.39 16.33 -20.02
CA ARG A 69 7.87 16.62 -21.38
C ARG A 69 7.62 15.48 -22.34
N GLN A 70 7.61 14.24 -21.84
CA GLN A 70 7.50 13.01 -22.62
C GLN A 70 6.30 12.14 -22.16
N ALA A 71 5.19 12.79 -21.79
CA ALA A 71 4.01 12.14 -21.23
C ALA A 71 3.46 11.01 -22.11
N ASN A 72 3.52 11.13 -23.44
CA ASN A 72 3.04 10.08 -24.34
C ASN A 72 3.93 8.83 -24.30
N ASP A 73 5.25 9.00 -24.21
CA ASP A 73 6.21 7.89 -24.09
C ASP A 73 6.01 7.15 -22.76
N VAL A 74 5.77 7.92 -21.68
CA VAL A 74 5.42 7.35 -20.36
C VAL A 74 4.14 6.50 -20.46
N ARG A 75 3.04 7.04 -21.02
CA ARG A 75 1.74 6.34 -21.13
C ARG A 75 1.80 5.03 -21.91
N GLN A 76 2.70 4.93 -22.88
CA GLN A 76 2.90 3.68 -23.64
C GLN A 76 3.59 2.58 -22.82
N ARG A 77 4.32 2.94 -21.77
CA ARG A 77 5.12 2.02 -20.94
C ARG A 77 4.44 1.59 -19.66
N ILE A 78 3.41 2.35 -19.24
CA ILE A 78 2.73 2.12 -17.97
C ILE A 78 1.35 1.50 -18.14
N GLY A 79 0.99 0.58 -17.25
CA GLY A 79 -0.39 0.19 -17.00
C GLY A 79 -0.88 0.86 -15.71
N VAL A 80 -2.10 1.34 -15.71
CA VAL A 80 -2.67 2.04 -14.55
C VAL A 80 -4.01 1.44 -14.19
N ILE A 81 -4.15 1.01 -12.95
CA ILE A 81 -5.40 0.53 -12.38
C ILE A 81 -5.85 1.50 -11.29
N PRO A 82 -6.87 2.30 -11.55
CA PRO A 82 -7.40 3.22 -10.55
C PRO A 82 -8.12 2.48 -9.42
N GLN A 83 -8.36 3.16 -8.32
CA GLN A 83 -9.15 2.64 -7.20
C GLN A 83 -10.58 2.28 -7.65
N ALA A 84 -11.22 3.15 -8.43
CA ALA A 84 -12.54 2.89 -8.98
C ALA A 84 -12.49 1.84 -10.10
N MET A 85 -13.48 0.95 -10.12
CA MET A 85 -13.66 -0.01 -11.22
C MET A 85 -14.26 0.69 -12.42
N THR A 86 -13.71 0.45 -13.60
CA THR A 86 -14.06 1.15 -14.85
C THR A 86 -14.54 0.23 -15.97
N SER A 87 -14.65 -1.08 -15.70
CA SER A 87 -15.23 -2.05 -16.65
C SER A 87 -16.73 -1.82 -16.83
N ASP A 88 -17.18 -1.92 -18.07
CA ASP A 88 -18.60 -1.89 -18.40
C ASP A 88 -19.29 -3.14 -17.89
N MET A 89 -20.36 -2.97 -17.11
CA MET A 89 -21.06 -4.04 -16.43
C MET A 89 -21.95 -4.88 -17.33
N ASP A 90 -22.41 -4.33 -18.43
CA ASP A 90 -23.29 -5.01 -19.37
C ASP A 90 -22.53 -5.79 -20.44
N LEU A 91 -21.27 -5.47 -20.63
CA LEU A 91 -20.37 -6.18 -21.54
C LEU A 91 -19.72 -7.40 -20.86
N SER A 92 -19.35 -8.39 -21.66
CA SER A 92 -18.55 -9.52 -21.20
C SER A 92 -17.11 -9.11 -20.87
N ALA A 93 -16.38 -9.96 -20.13
CA ALA A 93 -14.96 -9.74 -19.87
C ALA A 93 -14.15 -9.62 -21.17
N ARG A 94 -14.41 -10.49 -22.16
CA ARG A 94 -13.77 -10.47 -23.48
C ARG A 94 -14.03 -9.16 -24.23
N GLU A 95 -15.25 -8.65 -24.21
CA GLU A 95 -15.61 -7.39 -24.86
C GLU A 95 -14.91 -6.20 -24.20
N ASN A 96 -14.94 -6.12 -22.85
CA ASN A 96 -14.19 -5.13 -22.09
C ASN A 96 -12.70 -5.12 -22.48
N MET A 97 -12.06 -6.29 -22.49
CA MET A 97 -10.66 -6.45 -22.90
C MET A 97 -10.44 -6.01 -24.36
N SER A 98 -11.38 -6.39 -25.26
CA SER A 98 -11.28 -6.06 -26.69
C SER A 98 -11.37 -4.56 -26.96
N ILE A 99 -12.25 -3.85 -26.25
CA ILE A 99 -12.38 -2.39 -26.35
C ILE A 99 -11.08 -1.73 -25.91
N PHE A 100 -10.54 -2.11 -24.74
CA PHE A 100 -9.27 -1.56 -24.24
C PHE A 100 -8.12 -1.82 -25.20
N ALA A 101 -7.99 -3.05 -25.70
CA ALA A 101 -6.96 -3.40 -26.66
C ALA A 101 -7.08 -2.61 -27.99
N LYS A 102 -8.31 -2.26 -28.41
CA LYS A 102 -8.52 -1.38 -29.58
C LYS A 102 -8.06 0.05 -29.31
N LEU A 103 -8.34 0.59 -28.13
CA LEU A 103 -7.90 1.94 -27.74
C LEU A 103 -6.38 2.07 -27.77
N TYR A 104 -5.65 1.00 -27.44
CA TYR A 104 -4.19 0.93 -27.57
C TYR A 104 -3.70 0.53 -28.96
N GLY A 105 -4.58 0.47 -29.96
CA GLY A 105 -4.20 0.16 -31.34
C GLY A 105 -3.74 -1.29 -31.58
N ILE A 106 -4.02 -2.21 -30.65
CA ILE A 106 -3.57 -3.62 -30.78
C ILE A 106 -4.26 -4.29 -31.98
N PRO A 107 -3.51 -4.87 -32.95
CA PRO A 107 -4.07 -5.51 -34.13
C PRO A 107 -5.01 -6.68 -33.77
N ARG A 108 -6.02 -6.90 -34.61
CA ARG A 108 -7.06 -7.95 -34.40
C ARG A 108 -6.47 -9.33 -34.12
N GLU A 109 -5.47 -9.73 -34.91
CA GLU A 109 -4.86 -11.07 -34.76
C GLU A 109 -4.07 -11.21 -33.46
N LYS A 110 -3.40 -10.13 -32.99
CA LYS A 110 -2.75 -10.13 -31.67
C LYS A 110 -3.79 -10.21 -30.55
N ARG A 111 -4.91 -9.46 -30.64
CA ARG A 111 -6.01 -9.52 -29.64
C ARG A 111 -6.60 -10.92 -29.48
N LYS A 112 -6.84 -11.65 -30.59
CA LYS A 112 -7.41 -13.01 -30.55
C LYS A 112 -6.57 -14.00 -29.72
N ARG A 113 -5.25 -13.82 -29.68
CA ARG A 113 -4.33 -14.67 -28.92
C ARG A 113 -4.11 -14.16 -27.51
N MET A 114 -3.94 -12.85 -27.36
CA MET A 114 -3.58 -12.21 -26.11
C MET A 114 -4.73 -12.17 -25.10
N ILE A 115 -5.97 -11.86 -25.51
CA ILE A 115 -7.10 -11.73 -24.59
C ILE A 115 -7.39 -13.04 -23.84
N PRO A 116 -7.52 -14.21 -24.49
CA PRO A 116 -7.67 -15.47 -23.78
C PRO A 116 -6.52 -15.76 -22.80
N ALA A 117 -5.28 -15.50 -23.21
CA ALA A 117 -4.11 -15.70 -22.36
C ALA A 117 -4.13 -14.79 -21.13
N LEU A 118 -4.53 -13.52 -21.26
CA LEU A 118 -4.67 -12.60 -20.14
C LEU A 118 -5.81 -13.01 -19.20
N LEU A 119 -6.97 -13.38 -19.73
CA LEU A 119 -8.09 -13.85 -18.91
C LEU A 119 -7.74 -15.13 -18.14
N LYS A 120 -6.97 -16.04 -18.75
CA LYS A 120 -6.43 -17.21 -18.06
C LYS A 120 -5.46 -16.83 -16.96
N ALA A 121 -4.55 -15.87 -17.20
CA ALA A 121 -3.56 -15.41 -16.23
C ALA A 121 -4.19 -14.79 -14.97
N VAL A 122 -5.43 -14.30 -15.07
CA VAL A 122 -6.20 -13.72 -13.94
C VAL A 122 -7.35 -14.64 -13.47
N ASP A 123 -7.34 -15.92 -13.87
CA ASP A 123 -8.32 -16.94 -13.49
C ASP A 123 -9.78 -16.57 -13.86
N LEU A 124 -9.97 -15.97 -15.04
CA LEU A 124 -11.27 -15.57 -15.59
C LEU A 124 -11.59 -16.24 -16.94
N GLU A 125 -10.85 -17.27 -17.33
CA GLU A 125 -11.05 -17.95 -18.63
C GLU A 125 -12.49 -18.47 -18.80
N GLN A 126 -13.04 -19.12 -17.79
CA GLN A 126 -14.42 -19.67 -17.81
C GLN A 126 -15.50 -18.58 -17.78
N TRP A 127 -15.12 -17.36 -17.42
CA TRP A 127 -16.01 -16.20 -17.32
C TRP A 127 -15.86 -15.24 -18.50
N ALA A 128 -15.04 -15.60 -19.50
CA ALA A 128 -14.67 -14.72 -20.61
C ALA A 128 -15.87 -14.11 -21.34
N ASP A 129 -16.91 -14.89 -21.56
CA ASP A 129 -18.09 -14.51 -22.34
C ASP A 129 -19.33 -14.19 -21.46
N LYS A 130 -19.15 -14.07 -20.14
CA LYS A 130 -20.20 -13.67 -19.19
C LYS A 130 -20.18 -12.17 -18.95
N PRO A 131 -21.35 -11.51 -18.82
CA PRO A 131 -21.44 -10.09 -18.48
C PRO A 131 -20.79 -9.80 -17.13
N VAL A 132 -20.07 -8.67 -17.04
CA VAL A 132 -19.32 -8.27 -15.83
C VAL A 132 -20.23 -8.02 -14.62
N LYS A 133 -21.50 -7.69 -14.81
CA LYS A 133 -22.50 -7.58 -13.73
C LYS A 133 -22.69 -8.86 -12.93
N MET A 134 -22.32 -10.03 -13.47
CA MET A 134 -22.37 -11.31 -12.77
C MET A 134 -21.11 -11.60 -11.93
N PHE A 135 -20.10 -10.73 -11.99
CA PHE A 135 -18.82 -10.93 -11.33
C PHE A 135 -18.86 -10.48 -9.87
N SER A 136 -18.16 -11.23 -9.00
CA SER A 136 -17.85 -10.76 -7.64
C SER A 136 -16.91 -9.54 -7.69
N GLY A 137 -16.76 -8.82 -6.58
CA GLY A 137 -15.81 -7.71 -6.47
C GLY A 137 -14.39 -8.12 -6.84
N GLY A 138 -13.93 -9.27 -6.32
CA GLY A 138 -12.61 -9.81 -6.64
C GLY A 138 -12.44 -10.18 -8.11
N MET A 139 -13.46 -10.76 -8.75
CA MET A 139 -13.45 -11.05 -10.18
C MET A 139 -13.37 -9.78 -11.02
N ARG A 140 -14.13 -8.75 -10.66
CA ARG A 140 -14.07 -7.44 -11.34
C ARG A 140 -12.67 -6.82 -11.20
N ARG A 141 -12.08 -6.86 -10.00
CA ARG A 141 -10.72 -6.34 -9.80
C ARG A 141 -9.68 -7.08 -10.63
N ARG A 142 -9.78 -8.40 -10.72
CA ARG A 142 -8.91 -9.21 -11.60
C ARG A 142 -9.08 -8.86 -13.07
N LEU A 143 -10.29 -8.57 -13.53
CA LEU A 143 -10.53 -8.09 -14.89
C LEU A 143 -9.90 -6.70 -15.14
N GLU A 144 -10.02 -5.75 -14.18
CA GLU A 144 -9.35 -4.44 -14.29
C GLU A 144 -7.83 -4.59 -14.46
N ILE A 145 -7.23 -5.48 -13.66
CA ILE A 145 -5.79 -5.77 -13.75
C ILE A 145 -5.44 -6.35 -15.13
N ALA A 146 -6.21 -7.32 -15.63
CA ALA A 146 -6.02 -7.88 -16.98
C ALA A 146 -6.13 -6.81 -18.06
N ARG A 147 -7.07 -5.88 -17.95
CA ARG A 147 -7.25 -4.75 -18.90
C ARG A 147 -6.00 -3.85 -18.92
N GLY A 148 -5.44 -3.55 -17.76
CA GLY A 148 -4.22 -2.75 -17.67
C GLY A 148 -2.99 -3.42 -18.30
N LEU A 149 -3.03 -4.72 -18.56
CA LEU A 149 -1.93 -5.48 -19.15
C LEU A 149 -2.03 -5.67 -20.69
N VAL A 150 -3.12 -5.19 -21.34
CA VAL A 150 -3.36 -5.45 -22.77
C VAL A 150 -2.29 -4.88 -23.71
N HIS A 151 -1.63 -3.81 -23.35
CA HIS A 151 -0.57 -3.20 -24.15
C HIS A 151 0.85 -3.60 -23.70
N GLU A 152 0.94 -4.63 -22.81
CA GLU A 152 2.18 -5.21 -22.34
C GLU A 152 3.11 -4.17 -21.65
N PRO A 153 2.58 -3.41 -20.66
CA PRO A 153 3.39 -2.41 -19.96
C PRO A 153 4.54 -3.07 -19.21
N LYS A 154 5.60 -2.30 -18.95
CA LYS A 154 6.72 -2.73 -18.10
C LYS A 154 6.57 -2.26 -16.65
N ILE A 155 5.86 -1.16 -16.45
CA ILE A 155 5.66 -0.54 -15.13
C ILE A 155 4.15 -0.47 -14.87
N PHE A 156 3.72 -0.96 -13.71
CA PHE A 156 2.32 -1.14 -13.38
C PHE A 156 1.95 -0.38 -12.11
N PHE A 157 1.06 0.60 -12.25
CA PHE A 157 0.56 1.42 -11.15
C PHE A 157 -0.80 0.89 -10.68
N LEU A 158 -0.91 0.62 -9.39
CA LEU A 158 -2.11 0.09 -8.75
C LEU A 158 -2.53 1.03 -7.62
N ASP A 159 -3.63 1.76 -7.78
CA ASP A 159 -4.15 2.63 -6.73
C ASP A 159 -5.15 1.83 -5.87
N GLU A 160 -4.74 1.49 -4.65
CA GLU A 160 -5.50 0.70 -3.66
C GLU A 160 -6.13 -0.58 -4.26
N PRO A 161 -5.31 -1.55 -4.73
CA PRO A 161 -5.80 -2.65 -5.57
C PRO A 161 -6.79 -3.58 -4.88
N THR A 162 -6.85 -3.65 -3.56
CA THR A 162 -7.72 -4.59 -2.84
C THR A 162 -8.75 -3.93 -1.94
N THR A 163 -8.89 -2.60 -2.02
CA THR A 163 -9.88 -1.87 -1.23
C THR A 163 -11.30 -2.31 -1.57
N GLY A 164 -12.09 -2.59 -0.52
CA GLY A 164 -13.47 -3.04 -0.64
C GLY A 164 -13.64 -4.53 -1.02
N LEU A 165 -12.55 -5.30 -1.08
CA LEU A 165 -12.62 -6.74 -1.28
C LEU A 165 -12.72 -7.48 0.08
N ASP A 166 -13.41 -8.61 0.05
CA ASP A 166 -13.39 -9.56 1.17
C ASP A 166 -12.00 -10.19 1.36
N PRO A 167 -11.65 -10.74 2.55
CA PRO A 167 -10.31 -11.25 2.83
C PRO A 167 -9.84 -12.34 1.86
N VAL A 168 -10.73 -13.23 1.39
CA VAL A 168 -10.38 -14.31 0.46
C VAL A 168 -10.04 -13.75 -0.91
N SER A 169 -10.88 -12.85 -1.42
CA SER A 169 -10.65 -12.15 -2.70
C SER A 169 -9.36 -11.33 -2.67
N ARG A 170 -9.03 -10.71 -1.53
CA ARG A 170 -7.79 -9.95 -1.34
C ARG A 170 -6.56 -10.84 -1.51
N VAL A 171 -6.50 -11.96 -0.80
CA VAL A 171 -5.38 -12.92 -0.91
C VAL A 171 -5.25 -13.43 -2.35
N ALA A 172 -6.35 -13.77 -3.01
CA ALA A 172 -6.32 -14.23 -4.41
C ALA A 172 -5.75 -13.16 -5.38
N VAL A 173 -6.04 -11.87 -5.14
CA VAL A 173 -5.45 -10.76 -5.93
C VAL A 173 -3.95 -10.64 -5.65
N TRP A 174 -3.51 -10.77 -4.40
CA TRP A 174 -2.09 -10.74 -4.05
C TRP A 174 -1.29 -11.84 -4.73
N GLU A 175 -1.74 -13.08 -4.64
CA GLU A 175 -1.10 -14.23 -5.28
C GLU A 175 -1.01 -14.06 -6.80
N MET A 176 -2.08 -13.55 -7.40
CA MET A 176 -2.11 -13.23 -8.83
C MET A 176 -1.09 -12.14 -9.19
N LEU A 177 -0.98 -11.06 -8.42
CA LEU A 177 0.00 -9.99 -8.66
C LEU A 177 1.45 -10.51 -8.57
N VAL A 178 1.76 -11.33 -7.56
CA VAL A 178 3.07 -11.97 -7.42
C VAL A 178 3.39 -12.87 -8.62
N ARG A 179 2.42 -13.66 -9.07
CA ARG A 179 2.55 -14.50 -10.27
C ARG A 179 2.79 -13.67 -11.53
N LEU A 180 1.97 -12.64 -11.77
CA LEU A 180 2.08 -11.76 -12.93
C LEU A 180 3.41 -10.99 -12.96
N LYS A 181 3.88 -10.49 -11.81
CA LYS A 181 5.19 -9.84 -11.68
C LYS A 181 6.30 -10.75 -12.23
N ARG A 182 6.35 -12.00 -11.73
CA ARG A 182 7.38 -12.96 -12.11
C ARG A 182 7.30 -13.37 -13.58
N GLU A 183 6.08 -13.64 -14.09
CA GLU A 183 5.87 -14.15 -15.45
C GLU A 183 6.09 -13.09 -16.53
N ARG A 184 5.92 -11.81 -16.20
CA ARG A 184 5.92 -10.69 -17.16
C ARG A 184 7.04 -9.69 -16.94
N ASP A 185 7.91 -9.93 -15.97
CA ASP A 185 9.03 -9.03 -15.62
C ASP A 185 8.53 -7.60 -15.36
N LEU A 186 7.52 -7.47 -14.48
CA LEU A 186 6.85 -6.21 -14.16
C LEU A 186 7.50 -5.52 -12.98
N THR A 187 7.70 -4.22 -13.10
CA THR A 187 7.88 -3.32 -11.97
C THR A 187 6.51 -2.84 -11.51
N ILE A 188 6.17 -3.00 -10.23
CA ILE A 188 4.87 -2.66 -9.68
C ILE A 188 5.03 -1.55 -8.64
N LEU A 189 4.27 -0.47 -8.79
CA LEU A 189 4.10 0.55 -7.76
C LEU A 189 2.64 0.54 -7.31
N LEU A 190 2.39 0.25 -6.05
CA LEU A 190 1.04 0.20 -5.49
C LEU A 190 0.87 1.18 -4.33
N THR A 191 -0.33 1.74 -4.20
CA THR A 191 -0.73 2.45 -2.99
C THR A 191 -1.58 1.55 -2.12
N THR A 192 -1.45 1.67 -0.83
CA THR A 192 -2.32 0.98 0.13
C THR A 192 -2.37 1.71 1.47
N HIS A 193 -3.42 1.47 2.21
CA HIS A 193 -3.55 1.77 3.62
C HIS A 193 -3.63 0.48 4.47
N TYR A 194 -3.52 -0.70 3.83
CA TYR A 194 -3.48 -1.99 4.49
C TYR A 194 -2.02 -2.42 4.74
N MET A 195 -1.65 -2.53 6.02
CA MET A 195 -0.29 -2.91 6.43
C MET A 195 0.07 -4.33 6.03
N ASP A 196 -0.89 -5.25 6.12
CA ASP A 196 -0.75 -6.65 5.72
C ASP A 196 -0.50 -6.81 4.21
N GLU A 197 -1.14 -5.97 3.38
CA GLU A 197 -0.88 -5.92 1.94
C GLU A 197 0.55 -5.45 1.65
N ALA A 198 0.96 -4.36 2.28
CA ALA A 198 2.31 -3.82 2.11
C ALA A 198 3.38 -4.82 2.59
N ASP A 199 3.17 -5.44 3.75
CA ASP A 199 4.10 -6.43 4.32
C ASP A 199 4.25 -7.69 3.46
N LYS A 200 3.13 -8.11 2.82
CA LYS A 200 3.08 -9.35 2.04
C LYS A 200 3.60 -9.19 0.60
N LEU A 201 3.34 -8.04 -0.03
CA LEU A 201 3.59 -7.85 -1.45
C LEU A 201 4.87 -7.07 -1.75
N CYS A 202 5.23 -6.09 -0.90
CA CYS A 202 6.24 -5.10 -1.28
C CYS A 202 7.66 -5.55 -0.93
N ASP A 203 8.57 -5.36 -1.87
CA ASP A 203 10.01 -5.50 -1.64
C ASP A 203 10.53 -4.31 -0.82
N ARG A 204 10.02 -3.08 -1.09
CA ARG A 204 10.26 -1.86 -0.31
C ARG A 204 8.99 -1.06 -0.16
N ILE A 205 8.92 -0.31 0.94
CA ILE A 205 7.76 0.52 1.31
C ILE A 205 8.23 1.94 1.61
N ALA A 206 7.62 2.91 0.97
CA ALA A 206 7.67 4.31 1.34
C ALA A 206 6.46 4.65 2.22
N ILE A 207 6.69 5.01 3.46
CA ILE A 207 5.66 5.50 4.37
C ILE A 207 5.50 7.00 4.10
N ILE A 208 4.28 7.40 3.72
CA ILE A 208 3.94 8.79 3.42
C ILE A 208 2.90 9.27 4.41
N ASP A 209 3.18 10.42 5.01
CA ASP A 209 2.27 11.12 5.89
C ASP A 209 2.30 12.61 5.60
N HIS A 210 1.11 13.27 5.55
CA HIS A 210 0.96 14.70 5.24
C HIS A 210 1.81 15.17 4.03
N GLY A 211 1.83 14.37 2.97
CA GLY A 211 2.58 14.66 1.74
C GLY A 211 4.09 14.44 1.82
N LYS A 212 4.63 13.98 2.94
CA LYS A 212 6.08 13.80 3.17
C LYS A 212 6.45 12.32 3.24
N LEU A 213 7.66 12.02 2.80
CA LEU A 213 8.28 10.71 2.98
C LEU A 213 8.83 10.62 4.42
N VAL A 214 8.26 9.71 5.21
CA VAL A 214 8.60 9.53 6.62
C VAL A 214 9.65 8.44 6.81
N ALA A 215 9.49 7.33 6.10
CA ALA A 215 10.44 6.22 6.11
C ALA A 215 10.41 5.47 4.77
N LEU A 216 11.53 4.84 4.40
CA LEU A 216 11.68 4.07 3.17
C LEU A 216 12.68 2.95 3.37
N ASP A 217 12.22 1.72 3.39
CA ASP A 217 13.07 0.52 3.32
C ASP A 217 12.22 -0.75 3.04
N SER A 218 12.83 -1.94 3.10
CA SER A 218 12.10 -3.20 3.08
C SER A 218 11.24 -3.36 4.34
N PRO A 219 10.12 -4.12 4.30
CA PRO A 219 9.28 -4.38 5.47
C PRO A 219 10.06 -4.88 6.68
N LEU A 220 11.02 -5.77 6.45
CA LEU A 220 11.87 -6.34 7.49
C LEU A 220 12.73 -5.26 8.17
N LYS A 221 13.37 -4.39 7.39
CA LYS A 221 14.22 -3.33 7.95
C LYS A 221 13.40 -2.23 8.63
N LEU A 222 12.22 -1.87 8.09
CA LEU A 222 11.31 -0.94 8.73
C LEU A 222 10.88 -1.47 10.11
N LYS A 223 10.51 -2.74 10.20
CA LYS A 223 10.18 -3.37 11.51
C LYS A 223 11.36 -3.46 12.46
N ALA A 224 12.58 -3.56 11.94
CA ALA A 224 13.79 -3.58 12.75
C ALA A 224 14.30 -2.19 13.16
N SER A 225 13.81 -1.11 12.54
CA SER A 225 14.24 0.28 12.82
C SER A 225 13.59 0.89 14.06
N ILE A 226 12.52 0.27 14.56
CA ILE A 226 11.81 0.75 15.76
C ILE A 226 12.21 -0.07 17.00
N PRO A 227 12.06 0.50 18.21
CA PRO A 227 12.43 -0.19 19.45
C PRO A 227 11.69 -1.52 19.62
N GLY A 228 12.44 -2.59 19.91
CA GLY A 228 11.90 -3.91 20.21
C GLY A 228 11.53 -4.73 18.97
N ARG A 229 11.72 -6.05 19.06
CA ARG A 229 11.29 -7.01 18.04
C ARG A 229 9.92 -7.61 18.32
N ASN A 230 9.47 -7.46 19.58
CA ASN A 230 8.20 -7.95 20.07
C ASN A 230 7.47 -6.84 20.81
N ILE A 231 6.18 -6.81 20.68
CA ILE A 231 5.29 -5.96 21.47
C ILE A 231 4.50 -6.85 22.41
N LEU A 232 4.65 -6.59 23.72
CA LEU A 232 3.79 -7.18 24.73
C LEU A 232 2.71 -6.18 25.07
N GLU A 233 1.47 -6.58 24.98
CA GLU A 233 0.33 -5.83 25.53
C GLU A 233 -0.16 -6.55 26.76
N VAL A 234 -0.09 -5.88 27.90
CA VAL A 234 -0.49 -6.44 29.20
C VAL A 234 -1.44 -5.49 29.90
N SER A 235 -2.53 -6.05 30.45
CA SER A 235 -3.42 -5.33 31.33
C SER A 235 -3.40 -5.97 32.73
N PHE A 236 -3.56 -5.14 33.76
CA PHE A 236 -3.56 -5.55 35.15
C PHE A 236 -4.89 -5.17 35.81
N SER A 237 -5.29 -5.92 36.84
CA SER A 237 -6.51 -5.62 37.60
C SER A 237 -6.36 -4.35 38.43
N GLU A 238 -5.24 -4.19 39.09
CA GLU A 238 -4.86 -3.01 39.84
C GLU A 238 -3.38 -2.71 39.63
N VAL A 239 -3.01 -1.44 39.50
CA VAL A 239 -1.64 -1.04 39.17
C VAL A 239 -1.11 -0.03 40.19
N PRO A 240 0.00 -0.31 40.89
CA PRO A 240 0.68 0.68 41.73
C PRO A 240 1.21 1.87 40.89
N ALA A 241 1.27 3.05 41.48
CA ALA A 241 1.68 4.27 40.79
C ALA A 241 3.09 4.21 40.16
N ASN A 242 3.98 3.39 40.72
CA ASN A 242 5.37 3.22 40.24
C ASN A 242 5.55 1.98 39.30
N TRP A 243 4.48 1.32 38.91
CA TRP A 243 4.58 0.06 38.13
C TRP A 243 5.25 0.25 36.78
N VAL A 244 5.06 1.38 36.13
CA VAL A 244 5.75 1.74 34.88
C VAL A 244 7.27 1.64 35.02
N ASP A 245 7.83 2.11 36.13
CA ASP A 245 9.28 2.09 36.34
C ASP A 245 9.79 0.65 36.57
N THR A 246 9.01 -0.18 37.24
CA THR A 246 9.30 -1.61 37.37
C THR A 246 9.31 -2.29 35.99
N LEU A 247 8.31 -2.02 35.16
CA LEU A 247 8.22 -2.57 33.79
C LEU A 247 9.41 -2.14 32.90
N ARG A 248 9.89 -0.90 33.05
CA ARG A 248 11.06 -0.39 32.33
C ARG A 248 12.36 -1.09 32.71
N GLN A 249 12.45 -1.63 33.91
CA GLN A 249 13.65 -2.32 34.43
C GLN A 249 13.67 -3.82 34.07
N LEU A 250 12.60 -4.36 33.49
CA LEU A 250 12.57 -5.74 33.06
C LEU A 250 13.61 -6.02 31.95
N PRO A 251 14.20 -7.22 31.91
CA PRO A 251 15.20 -7.57 30.90
C PRO A 251 14.63 -7.48 29.50
N GLU A 252 15.47 -7.00 28.58
CA GLU A 252 15.17 -6.86 27.14
C GLU A 252 14.10 -5.80 26.82
N VAL A 253 13.56 -5.08 27.79
CA VAL A 253 12.61 -3.98 27.54
C VAL A 253 13.32 -2.79 26.92
N ALA A 254 12.82 -2.33 25.78
CA ALA A 254 13.32 -1.14 25.08
C ALA A 254 12.47 0.11 25.40
N GLU A 255 11.13 -0.05 25.47
CA GLU A 255 10.20 1.06 25.74
C GLU A 255 8.94 0.54 26.42
N VAL A 256 8.35 1.36 27.30
CA VAL A 256 7.04 1.11 27.93
C VAL A 256 6.15 2.32 27.70
N LYS A 257 5.00 2.10 27.05
CA LYS A 257 3.95 3.10 26.83
C LYS A 257 2.70 2.70 27.63
N PRO A 258 2.33 3.43 28.68
CA PRO A 258 1.06 3.22 29.36
C PRO A 258 -0.09 3.81 28.52
N HIS A 259 -1.22 3.08 28.48
CA HIS A 259 -2.46 3.57 27.92
C HIS A 259 -3.61 3.07 28.82
N ASP A 260 -4.10 3.90 29.71
CA ASP A 260 -5.02 3.54 30.79
C ASP A 260 -4.49 2.35 31.61
N ASN A 261 -5.24 1.24 31.67
CA ASN A 261 -4.85 0.01 32.37
C ASN A 261 -4.10 -0.99 31.49
N VAL A 262 -3.76 -0.63 30.25
CA VAL A 262 -3.00 -1.44 29.31
C VAL A 262 -1.59 -0.87 29.14
N PHE A 263 -0.60 -1.70 29.29
CA PHE A 263 0.80 -1.35 29.07
C PHE A 263 1.29 -2.01 27.80
N ARG A 264 1.83 -1.20 26.92
CA ARG A 264 2.46 -1.65 25.69
C ARG A 264 3.98 -1.61 25.89
N ILE A 265 4.60 -2.80 25.88
CA ILE A 265 6.02 -3.00 26.16
C ILE A 265 6.71 -3.45 24.89
N ALA A 266 7.61 -2.61 24.37
CA ALA A 266 8.50 -2.98 23.28
C ALA A 266 9.71 -3.75 23.85
N SER A 267 9.98 -4.95 23.34
CA SER A 267 11.04 -5.84 23.85
C SER A 267 11.90 -6.40 22.73
N HIS A 268 13.21 -6.55 22.98
CA HIS A 268 14.13 -7.23 22.07
C HIS A 268 13.96 -8.75 22.08
N ASN A 269 13.39 -9.31 23.18
CA ASN A 269 13.13 -10.74 23.34
C ASN A 269 11.83 -10.97 24.12
N GLY A 270 10.71 -11.00 23.40
CA GLY A 270 9.38 -11.15 23.98
C GLY A 270 9.21 -12.33 24.96
N PRO A 271 9.63 -13.54 24.62
CA PRO A 271 9.57 -14.69 25.55
C PRO A 271 10.29 -14.44 26.88
N ARG A 272 11.52 -13.90 26.85
CA ARG A 272 12.30 -13.59 28.06
C ARG A 272 11.65 -12.51 28.89
N THR A 273 11.19 -11.44 28.25
CA THR A 273 10.47 -10.35 28.93
C THR A 273 9.16 -10.83 29.53
N THR A 274 8.45 -11.76 28.84
CA THR A 274 7.20 -12.35 29.36
C THR A 274 7.44 -13.08 30.67
N VAL A 275 8.47 -13.91 30.76
CA VAL A 275 8.80 -14.63 31.99
C VAL A 275 9.11 -13.64 33.12
N ALA A 276 9.98 -12.68 32.87
CA ALA A 276 10.34 -11.67 33.85
C ALA A 276 9.14 -10.83 34.30
N LEU A 277 8.24 -10.48 33.39
CA LEU A 277 6.98 -9.76 33.68
C LEU A 277 6.08 -10.56 34.62
N MET A 278 5.92 -11.87 34.34
CA MET A 278 5.07 -12.74 35.19
C MET A 278 5.67 -12.91 36.59
N GLU A 279 6.99 -13.01 36.70
CA GLU A 279 7.69 -13.07 37.99
C GLU A 279 7.53 -11.79 38.78
N ALA A 280 7.76 -10.63 38.16
CA ALA A 280 7.62 -9.34 38.80
C ALA A 280 6.17 -9.07 39.26
N ALA A 281 5.17 -9.43 38.44
CA ALA A 281 3.77 -9.30 38.82
C ALA A 281 3.41 -10.19 40.02
N ARG A 282 3.90 -11.43 40.03
CA ARG A 282 3.72 -12.37 41.17
C ARG A 282 4.32 -11.84 42.45
N GLU A 283 5.57 -11.33 42.41
CA GLU A 283 6.27 -10.78 43.57
C GLU A 283 5.56 -9.55 44.15
N ALA A 284 4.99 -8.71 43.26
CA ALA A 284 4.23 -7.54 43.65
C ALA A 284 2.76 -7.83 44.06
N GLY A 285 2.32 -9.08 43.94
CA GLY A 285 0.93 -9.46 44.20
C GLY A 285 -0.09 -8.90 43.19
N ILE A 286 0.37 -8.54 41.99
CA ILE A 286 -0.45 -7.93 40.94
C ILE A 286 -1.01 -9.02 40.01
N THR A 287 -2.31 -8.99 39.76
CA THR A 287 -2.95 -9.94 38.85
C THR A 287 -2.90 -9.42 37.42
N ILE A 288 -2.33 -10.22 36.50
CA ILE A 288 -2.38 -9.98 35.07
C ILE A 288 -3.78 -10.37 34.56
N ALA A 289 -4.52 -9.41 34.03
CA ALA A 289 -5.85 -9.65 33.49
C ALA A 289 -5.78 -10.17 32.03
N SER A 290 -4.86 -9.63 31.23
CA SER A 290 -4.57 -10.15 29.88
C SER A 290 -3.11 -9.94 29.53
N LEU A 291 -2.56 -10.83 28.69
CA LEU A 291 -1.22 -10.71 28.13
C LEU A 291 -1.23 -11.24 26.71
N SER A 292 -0.78 -10.43 25.77
CA SER A 292 -0.49 -10.86 24.41
C SER A 292 0.94 -10.53 24.02
N VAL A 293 1.56 -11.37 23.22
CA VAL A 293 2.92 -11.17 22.69
C VAL A 293 2.87 -11.29 21.19
N GLN A 294 3.26 -10.25 20.49
CA GLN A 294 3.23 -10.18 19.05
C GLN A 294 4.58 -9.72 18.50
N SER A 295 4.92 -10.16 17.30
CA SER A 295 6.04 -9.57 16.57
C SER A 295 5.68 -8.16 16.12
N THR A 296 6.67 -7.28 16.06
CA THR A 296 6.51 -5.93 15.54
C THR A 296 5.90 -5.93 14.14
N THR A 297 4.88 -5.13 13.95
CA THR A 297 4.12 -4.99 12.70
C THR A 297 4.46 -3.69 11.98
N LEU A 298 3.99 -3.51 10.74
CA LEU A 298 4.08 -2.21 10.06
C LEU A 298 3.16 -1.15 10.67
N ASP A 299 2.08 -1.56 11.37
CA ASP A 299 1.27 -0.63 12.17
C ASP A 299 2.12 0.03 13.28
N ASP A 300 2.96 -0.77 13.95
CA ASP A 300 3.87 -0.27 14.98
C ASP A 300 4.91 0.69 14.41
N VAL A 301 5.44 0.36 13.22
CA VAL A 301 6.35 1.24 12.48
C VAL A 301 5.67 2.56 12.15
N PHE A 302 4.45 2.51 11.61
CA PHE A 302 3.71 3.70 11.25
C PHE A 302 3.48 4.60 12.47
N VAL A 303 2.98 4.04 13.59
CA VAL A 303 2.76 4.78 14.85
C VAL A 303 4.05 5.36 15.41
N HIS A 304 5.17 4.64 15.30
CA HIS A 304 6.46 5.12 15.77
C HIS A 304 6.91 6.38 15.03
N TYR A 305 6.78 6.38 13.69
CA TYR A 305 7.27 7.48 12.85
C TYR A 305 6.31 8.66 12.76
N THR A 306 4.99 8.44 12.88
CA THR A 306 3.97 9.49 12.70
C THR A 306 3.37 10.00 14.02
N GLY A 307 3.48 9.22 15.09
CA GLY A 307 2.93 9.54 16.41
C GLY A 307 1.42 9.29 16.57
N HIS A 308 0.73 8.80 15.53
CA HIS A 308 -0.71 8.50 15.56
C HIS A 308 -1.03 7.18 14.85
N GLN A 309 -2.19 6.58 15.18
CA GLN A 309 -2.63 5.36 14.51
C GLN A 309 -3.19 5.67 13.12
N LEU A 310 -2.99 4.74 12.17
CA LEU A 310 -3.53 4.88 10.81
C LEU A 310 -5.06 5.02 10.83
N ARG A 311 -5.75 4.34 11.76
CA ARG A 311 -7.21 4.39 11.93
C ARG A 311 -7.71 5.76 12.38
N ASP A 312 -6.98 6.45 13.23
CA ASP A 312 -7.35 7.79 13.72
C ASP A 312 -7.24 8.83 12.61
N ALA A 313 -6.22 8.69 11.76
CA ALA A 313 -6.05 9.52 10.57
C ALA A 313 -7.18 9.33 9.53
N LEU A 314 -7.86 8.17 9.52
CA LEU A 314 -9.02 7.94 8.65
C LEU A 314 -10.26 8.73 9.07
N GLN A 315 -10.39 9.07 10.37
CA GLN A 315 -11.52 9.82 10.92
C GLN A 315 -11.31 11.34 10.85
N SER A 316 -10.08 11.80 10.80
CA SER A 316 -9.71 13.23 10.81
C SER A 316 -9.50 13.86 9.44
N ALA A 317 -9.61 13.10 8.34
CA ALA A 317 -9.47 13.63 7.00
C ALA A 317 -10.63 14.62 6.70
N PRO A 318 -10.36 15.89 6.38
CA PRO A 318 -11.42 16.83 6.00
C PRO A 318 -12.11 16.29 4.74
N ALA A 319 -13.44 16.28 4.74
CA ALA A 319 -14.26 15.94 3.57
C ALA A 319 -14.02 16.98 2.47
N TYR A 320 -12.96 16.77 1.67
CA TYR A 320 -12.76 17.58 0.47
C TYR A 320 -13.83 17.20 -0.54
N SER A 321 -14.81 18.09 -0.68
CA SER A 321 -15.84 17.99 -1.71
C SER A 321 -15.18 17.92 -3.09
N SER A 322 -15.74 17.11 -3.96
CA SER A 322 -15.33 16.86 -5.35
C SER A 322 -15.44 18.09 -6.28
N SER A 323 -15.64 19.30 -5.74
CA SER A 323 -15.87 20.54 -6.49
C SER A 323 -14.61 21.16 -7.12
N PHE A 324 -13.39 20.67 -6.79
CA PHE A 324 -12.14 21.20 -7.40
C PHE A 324 -11.70 20.47 -8.69
N MET A 325 -12.55 19.63 -9.28
CA MET A 325 -12.16 18.84 -10.46
C MET A 325 -12.35 19.55 -11.82
N TYR A 326 -12.96 20.75 -11.85
CA TYR A 326 -13.22 21.45 -13.12
C TYR A 326 -13.02 22.96 -12.98
N ASP A 327 -11.77 23.41 -12.90
CA ASP A 327 -11.44 24.77 -13.35
C ASP A 327 -10.63 24.65 -14.65
N ARG A 328 -11.38 24.70 -15.75
CA ARG A 328 -10.87 24.97 -17.09
C ARG A 328 -10.80 26.49 -17.24
N LYS A 329 -9.60 27.05 -17.25
CA LYS A 329 -9.27 28.18 -18.11
C LYS A 329 -7.86 28.04 -18.61
#